data_e77103e1c1193f5f9b185b488a15ef78
#
_entry.id   e77103e1c1193f5f9b185b488a15ef78
#
_cell.length_a   1.000
_cell.length_b   1.000
_cell.length_c   1.000
_cell.angle_alpha   90.00
_cell.angle_beta   90.00
_cell.angle_gamma   90.00
#
_symmetry.space_group_name_H-M   'P 1'
#
loop_
_entity.id
_entity.type
_entity.pdbx_description
1 polymer ?
#
loop_
_entity_poly.entity_id
_entity_poly.type
_entity_poly.pdbx_seq_one_letter_code
_entity_poly.pdbx_strand_id
1 'polypeptide(L)'
;MNILIGTALVSLLVATEPAQDKPDPRDFGPDHIDVSGYPPAMQKTYEIYAVKCAKCHPLARSVNARFNSTDWKRYMKRMIRRPNSGINEEQAAQVYEFLKLYSEKLGIKE
;
A
#
# COMPACT_ATOMS: atom_id res chain seq x y z
N MET A 1 -39.37 -34.11 47.00
CA MET A 1 -39.55 -33.73 45.61
C MET A 1 -38.52 -32.62 45.31
N ASN A 2 -37.34 -33.01 44.82
CA ASN A 2 -36.26 -32.06 44.58
C ASN A 2 -36.28 -31.65 43.12
N ILE A 3 -36.59 -30.38 42.87
CA ILE A 3 -36.56 -29.81 41.55
C ILE A 3 -35.11 -29.30 41.35
N LEU A 4 -34.34 -30.02 40.51
CA LEU A 4 -33.07 -29.57 40.08
C LEU A 4 -33.27 -28.57 38.92
N ILE A 5 -33.12 -27.29 39.26
CA ILE A 5 -33.08 -26.23 38.23
C ILE A 5 -31.70 -26.25 37.62
N GLY A 6 -31.57 -26.85 36.45
CA GLY A 6 -30.37 -26.80 35.67
C GLY A 6 -30.22 -25.40 35.04
N THR A 7 -29.33 -24.62 35.57
CA THR A 7 -28.91 -23.38 34.93
C THR A 7 -28.10 -23.71 33.67
N ALA A 8 -28.73 -23.59 32.50
CA ALA A 8 -28.04 -23.67 31.25
C ALA A 8 -27.19 -22.43 31.11
N LEU A 9 -25.87 -22.58 31.22
CA LEU A 9 -24.90 -21.54 30.84
C LEU A 9 -24.94 -21.43 29.31
N VAL A 10 -25.62 -20.41 28.83
CA VAL A 10 -25.53 -20.04 27.44
C VAL A 10 -24.21 -19.30 27.29
N SER A 11 -23.20 -20.02 26.83
CA SER A 11 -21.94 -19.39 26.39
C SER A 11 -22.23 -18.56 25.15
N LEU A 12 -22.34 -17.25 25.31
CA LEU A 12 -22.34 -16.33 24.17
C LEU A 12 -20.96 -16.37 23.54
N LEU A 13 -20.82 -17.11 22.45
CA LEU A 13 -19.69 -17.01 21.56
C LEU A 13 -19.83 -15.65 20.84
N VAL A 14 -19.13 -14.63 21.35
CA VAL A 14 -18.95 -13.39 20.62
C VAL A 14 -17.98 -13.72 19.47
N ALA A 15 -18.53 -13.98 18.29
CA ALA A 15 -17.73 -14.02 17.08
C ALA A 15 -17.18 -12.62 16.85
N THR A 16 -15.89 -12.43 17.14
CA THR A 16 -15.17 -11.24 16.68
C THR A 16 -15.08 -11.35 15.17
N GLU A 17 -15.93 -10.62 14.46
CA GLU A 17 -15.74 -10.42 13.04
C GLU A 17 -14.35 -9.79 12.83
N PRO A 18 -13.55 -10.31 11.88
CA PRO A 18 -12.29 -9.63 11.53
C PRO A 18 -12.63 -8.19 11.20
N ALA A 19 -11.91 -7.24 11.82
CA ALA A 19 -12.06 -5.84 11.52
C ALA A 19 -11.95 -5.66 10.00
N GLN A 20 -13.04 -5.26 9.36
CA GLN A 20 -13.01 -4.89 7.96
C GLN A 20 -12.10 -3.67 7.86
N ASP A 21 -11.01 -3.81 7.11
CA ASP A 21 -10.14 -2.69 6.79
C ASP A 21 -11.02 -1.59 6.19
N LYS A 22 -11.00 -0.42 6.83
CA LYS A 22 -11.72 0.74 6.30
C LYS A 22 -11.18 1.01 4.90
N PRO A 23 -12.02 1.30 3.90
CA PRO A 23 -11.55 1.68 2.58
C PRO A 23 -10.54 2.83 2.68
N ASP A 24 -9.39 2.67 2.02
CA ASP A 24 -8.40 3.73 1.95
C ASP A 24 -8.85 4.75 0.89
N PRO A 25 -9.05 6.03 1.24
CA PRO A 25 -9.50 7.04 0.29
C PRO A 25 -8.58 7.19 -0.93
N ARG A 26 -7.29 6.88 -0.79
CA ARG A 26 -6.33 6.95 -1.88
C ARG A 26 -6.61 5.96 -2.99
N ASP A 27 -7.27 4.84 -2.69
CA ASP A 27 -7.60 3.79 -3.65
C ASP A 27 -8.65 4.23 -4.68
N PHE A 28 -9.38 5.30 -4.41
CA PHE A 28 -10.45 5.82 -5.27
C PHE A 28 -10.00 6.96 -6.17
N GLY A 29 -8.77 7.42 -6.04
CA GLY A 29 -8.19 8.45 -6.90
C GLY A 29 -7.61 7.90 -8.20
N PRO A 30 -6.91 8.75 -8.98
CA PRO A 30 -6.20 8.32 -10.18
C PRO A 30 -5.26 7.14 -9.87
N ASP A 31 -5.21 6.18 -10.80
CA ASP A 31 -4.46 4.93 -10.65
C ASP A 31 -3.21 4.85 -11.54
N HIS A 32 -2.84 5.94 -12.16
CA HIS A 32 -1.67 6.03 -13.04
C HIS A 32 -1.02 7.40 -12.95
N ILE A 33 0.24 7.46 -13.41
CA ILE A 33 1.01 8.69 -13.53
C ILE A 33 1.32 8.90 -15.00
N ASP A 34 1.05 10.09 -15.52
CA ASP A 34 1.47 10.46 -16.87
C ASP A 34 2.97 10.74 -16.86
N VAL A 35 3.75 9.81 -17.41
CA VAL A 35 5.20 9.89 -17.43
C VAL A 35 5.75 10.38 -18.77
N SER A 36 4.92 10.90 -19.65
CA SER A 36 5.32 11.34 -21.00
C SER A 36 6.41 12.41 -20.98
N GLY A 37 6.43 13.26 -19.94
CA GLY A 37 7.46 14.28 -19.75
C GLY A 37 8.65 13.84 -18.90
N TYR A 38 8.73 12.58 -18.52
CA TYR A 38 9.82 12.04 -17.69
C TYR A 38 10.99 11.56 -18.57
N PRO A 39 12.23 11.54 -18.04
CA PRO A 39 13.36 10.92 -18.75
C PRO A 39 13.06 9.47 -19.14
N PRO A 40 13.58 8.98 -20.28
CA PRO A 40 13.32 7.60 -20.73
C PRO A 40 13.61 6.52 -19.70
N ALA A 41 14.68 6.67 -18.91
CA ALA A 41 15.01 5.73 -17.84
C ALA A 41 13.92 5.68 -16.76
N MET A 42 13.31 6.82 -16.45
CA MET A 42 12.22 6.92 -15.49
C MET A 42 10.91 6.35 -16.03
N GLN A 43 10.66 6.48 -17.32
CA GLN A 43 9.52 5.83 -17.97
C GLN A 43 9.62 4.32 -17.88
N LYS A 44 10.80 3.75 -18.06
CA LYS A 44 11.06 2.31 -17.84
C LYS A 44 10.83 1.90 -16.39
N THR A 45 11.33 2.69 -15.47
CA THR A 45 11.12 2.42 -14.03
C THR A 45 9.64 2.47 -13.66
N TYR A 46 8.86 3.34 -14.30
CA TYR A 46 7.42 3.40 -14.10
C TYR A 46 6.74 2.07 -14.41
N GLU A 47 7.17 1.38 -15.46
CA GLU A 47 6.64 0.05 -15.81
C GLU A 47 6.88 -0.96 -14.68
N ILE A 48 8.08 -0.96 -14.09
CA ILE A 48 8.41 -1.80 -12.93
C ILE A 48 7.51 -1.44 -11.74
N TYR A 49 7.39 -0.16 -11.43
CA TYR A 49 6.54 0.35 -10.37
C TYR A 49 5.08 -0.08 -10.55
N ALA A 50 4.53 0.10 -11.76
CA ALA A 50 3.14 -0.21 -12.04
C ALA A 50 2.82 -1.70 -11.84
N VAL A 51 3.74 -2.59 -12.19
CA VAL A 51 3.57 -4.04 -12.01
C VAL A 51 3.76 -4.45 -10.56
N LYS A 52 4.85 -4.01 -9.93
CA LYS A 52 5.24 -4.48 -8.59
C LYS A 52 4.34 -3.91 -7.49
N CYS A 53 3.98 -2.65 -7.57
CA CYS A 53 3.18 -1.98 -6.54
C CYS A 53 1.68 -2.27 -6.65
N ALA A 54 1.21 -2.88 -7.73
CA ALA A 54 -0.19 -3.26 -7.91
C ALA A 54 -0.53 -4.66 -7.36
N LYS A 55 0.45 -5.40 -6.83
CA LYS A 55 0.25 -6.80 -6.40
C LYS A 55 -0.64 -6.96 -5.17
N CYS A 56 -0.54 -6.07 -4.19
CA CYS A 56 -1.19 -6.21 -2.89
C CYS A 56 -2.37 -5.27 -2.69
N HIS A 57 -2.40 -4.15 -3.38
CA HIS A 57 -3.45 -3.14 -3.32
C HIS A 57 -3.45 -2.34 -4.63
N PRO A 58 -4.50 -1.55 -4.89
CA PRO A 58 -4.55 -0.72 -6.10
C PRO A 58 -3.36 0.24 -6.20
N LEU A 59 -2.85 0.44 -7.41
CA LEU A 59 -1.76 1.37 -7.67
C LEU A 59 -2.11 2.80 -7.22
N ALA A 60 -3.39 3.15 -7.29
CA ALA A 60 -3.91 4.43 -6.81
C ALA A 60 -3.46 4.77 -5.38
N ARG A 61 -3.29 3.77 -4.51
CA ARG A 61 -2.87 4.01 -3.12
C ARG A 61 -1.53 4.74 -3.04
N SER A 62 -0.55 4.33 -3.83
CA SER A 62 0.75 5.00 -3.89
C SER A 62 0.72 6.26 -4.75
N VAL A 63 0.01 6.25 -5.86
CA VAL A 63 -0.15 7.43 -6.72
C VAL A 63 -0.71 8.62 -5.94
N ASN A 64 -1.65 8.39 -5.03
CA ASN A 64 -2.32 9.43 -4.24
C ASN A 64 -1.78 9.59 -2.81
N ALA A 65 -0.63 9.00 -2.50
CA ALA A 65 -0.07 9.03 -1.15
C ALA A 65 0.46 10.41 -0.73
N ARG A 66 0.86 11.25 -1.67
CA ARG A 66 1.43 12.59 -1.42
C ARG A 66 2.64 12.57 -0.47
N PHE A 67 3.47 11.58 -0.63
CA PHE A 67 4.68 11.39 0.15
C PHE A 67 5.82 12.28 -0.37
N ASN A 68 6.67 12.75 0.53
CA ASN A 68 7.97 13.32 0.17
C ASN A 68 9.03 12.21 0.04
N SER A 69 10.27 12.58 -0.25
CA SER A 69 11.35 11.59 -0.46
C SER A 69 11.64 10.76 0.80
N THR A 70 11.55 11.35 1.98
CA THR A 70 11.73 10.64 3.26
C THR A 70 10.63 9.60 3.48
N ASP A 71 9.38 9.96 3.19
CA ASP A 71 8.24 9.05 3.27
C ASP A 71 8.39 7.89 2.29
N TRP A 72 8.81 8.16 1.05
CA TRP A 72 9.04 7.12 0.05
C TRP A 72 10.14 6.16 0.45
N LYS A 73 11.22 6.67 1.03
CA LYS A 73 12.31 5.83 1.51
C LYS A 73 11.83 4.86 2.59
N ARG A 74 11.03 5.35 3.52
CA ARG A 74 10.40 4.54 4.58
C ARG A 74 9.43 3.52 3.98
N TYR A 75 8.63 3.95 3.03
CA TYR A 75 7.68 3.09 2.32
C TYR A 75 8.38 1.94 1.60
N MET A 76 9.44 2.22 0.84
CA MET A 76 10.18 1.21 0.11
C MET A 76 10.85 0.18 1.04
N LYS A 77 11.36 0.63 2.18
CA LYS A 77 11.90 -0.30 3.20
C LYS A 77 10.85 -1.30 3.69
N ARG A 78 9.60 -0.86 3.87
CA ARG A 78 8.50 -1.75 4.25
C ARG A 78 8.13 -2.71 3.11
N MET A 79 8.09 -2.22 1.89
CA MET A 79 7.68 -3.02 0.72
C MET A 79 8.64 -4.16 0.42
N ILE A 80 9.95 -3.93 0.53
CA ILE A 80 10.98 -4.97 0.34
C ILE A 80 10.78 -6.11 1.34
N ARG A 81 10.40 -5.79 2.56
CA ARG A 81 10.25 -6.75 3.66
C ARG A 81 8.93 -7.54 3.60
N ARG A 82 7.98 -7.11 2.79
CA ARG A 82 6.71 -7.80 2.67
C ARG A 82 6.88 -9.16 2.00
N PRO A 83 6.34 -10.25 2.59
CA PRO A 83 6.32 -11.55 1.92
C PRO A 83 5.67 -11.43 0.54
N ASN A 84 6.27 -12.08 -0.45
CA ASN A 84 5.75 -12.13 -1.82
C ASN A 84 5.66 -10.78 -2.55
N SER A 85 6.34 -9.74 -2.07
CA SER A 85 6.39 -8.45 -2.78
C SER A 85 7.04 -8.57 -4.16
N GLY A 86 7.98 -9.50 -4.30
CA GLY A 86 8.69 -9.74 -5.57
C GLY A 86 9.56 -8.58 -6.01
N ILE A 87 9.88 -7.64 -5.10
CA ILE A 87 10.76 -6.51 -5.37
C ILE A 87 12.12 -6.74 -4.71
N ASN A 88 13.19 -6.63 -5.49
CA ASN A 88 14.55 -6.71 -4.97
C ASN A 88 15.09 -5.31 -4.63
N GLU A 89 16.28 -5.26 -4.01
CA GLU A 89 16.89 -3.99 -3.59
C GLU A 89 17.20 -3.05 -4.76
N GLU A 90 17.65 -3.59 -5.89
CA GLU A 90 17.94 -2.80 -7.08
C GLU A 90 16.67 -2.17 -7.66
N GLN A 91 15.61 -2.96 -7.79
CA GLN A 91 14.30 -2.45 -8.26
C GLN A 91 13.73 -1.42 -7.29
N ALA A 92 13.88 -1.66 -5.99
CA ALA A 92 13.43 -0.73 -4.96
C ALA A 92 14.16 0.61 -5.05
N ALA A 93 15.47 0.59 -5.30
CA ALA A 93 16.25 1.81 -5.48
C ALA A 93 15.80 2.60 -6.73
N GLN A 94 15.53 1.90 -7.83
CA GLN A 94 15.03 2.50 -9.05
C GLN A 94 13.65 3.12 -8.86
N VAL A 95 12.73 2.38 -8.23
CA VAL A 95 11.38 2.85 -7.94
C VAL A 95 11.41 4.03 -6.98
N TYR A 96 12.31 4.03 -5.98
CA TYR A 96 12.48 5.15 -5.07
C TYR A 96 12.87 6.43 -5.83
N GLU A 97 13.84 6.36 -6.74
CA GLU A 97 14.25 7.52 -7.53
C GLU A 97 13.10 8.04 -8.42
N PHE A 98 12.31 7.15 -8.98
CA PHE A 98 11.12 7.51 -9.74
C PHE A 98 10.08 8.24 -8.86
N LEU A 99 9.76 7.69 -7.70
CA LEU A 99 8.77 8.27 -6.80
C LEU A 99 9.23 9.60 -6.21
N LYS A 100 10.52 9.75 -5.96
CA LYS A 100 11.12 11.02 -5.56
C LYS A 100 10.92 12.11 -6.64
N LEU A 101 11.20 11.78 -7.89
CA LEU A 101 10.95 12.69 -9.00
C LEU A 101 9.47 13.02 -9.15
N TYR A 102 8.60 12.03 -8.99
CA TYR A 102 7.15 12.22 -9.00
C TYR A 102 6.70 13.24 -7.95
N SER A 103 7.18 13.11 -6.74
CA SER A 103 6.88 14.04 -5.64
C SER A 103 7.40 15.46 -5.93
N GLU A 104 8.60 15.58 -6.48
CA GLU A 104 9.14 16.87 -6.90
C GLU A 104 8.26 17.54 -7.95
N LYS A 105 7.79 16.79 -8.94
CA LYS A 105 6.90 17.32 -10.00
C LYS A 105 5.52 17.72 -9.47
N LEU A 106 5.05 17.09 -8.39
CA LEU A 106 3.82 17.49 -7.69
C LEU A 106 4.03 18.70 -6.77
N GLY A 107 5.26 19.16 -6.58
CA GLY A 107 5.56 20.26 -5.66
C GLY A 107 5.44 19.88 -4.19
N ILE A 108 5.55 18.61 -3.86
CA ILE A 108 5.51 18.14 -2.47
C ILE A 108 6.83 18.52 -1.79
N LYS A 109 6.74 19.24 -0.68
CA LYS A 109 7.91 19.72 0.07
C LYS A 109 8.52 18.62 0.93
N GLU A 110 9.86 18.66 1.05
CA GLU A 110 10.60 17.81 1.97
C GLU A 110 10.32 18.16 3.44
#